data_86917fe57e8937a990bbb26e246a16f2
#
_entry.id   86917fe57e8937a990bbb26e246a16f2
#
_cell.length_a   1.000
_cell.length_b   1.000
_cell.length_c   1.000
_cell.angle_alpha   90.00
_cell.angle_beta   90.00
_cell.angle_gamma   90.00
#
_symmetry.space_group_name_H-M   'P 1'
#
loop_
_entity.id
_entity.type
_entity.pdbx_description
1 polymer ?
#
loop_
_entity_poly.entity_id
_entity_poly.type
_entity_poly.pdbx_seq_one_letter_code
_entity_poly.pdbx_strand_id
1 'polypeptide(L)'
;VVEAGAWWTLLVAPGLLFALAVLAVAGDAVLDARNAGRQVGLAAAVRPFLGVPRALVAQPRRLPASDRLLWRAGVVTVPVAAVLSTLVIPFGNRVVADLSVGVVWFNAMEVLTWGGLWLAGWGPNSAFPLVGGYRFLAQGLAYELPLMFALISAATGAESLRVGDIAAAQHGLWYAVWMPVAFAVYLAGVLAFSFLGPFAYPVGRDLAGGVLGETSGVDRLLLQAGRWLWLASGAAMAVPLFLGGGAGPGLPAWAWSLVKTLLVLGLLVWVLRRLPVIRADRYVELAWVVLIPLTIVQALVPALVNLNR
;
A
#
# COMPACT_ATOMS: atom_id res chain seq x y z
N VAL A 1 17.62 -18.23 4.42
CA VAL A 1 18.34 -17.11 3.79
C VAL A 1 17.56 -16.73 2.54
N VAL A 2 17.31 -15.44 2.34
CA VAL A 2 16.70 -14.91 1.12
C VAL A 2 17.81 -14.61 0.12
N GLU A 3 17.61 -15.04 -1.13
CA GLU A 3 18.61 -14.87 -2.19
C GLU A 3 18.06 -14.00 -3.32
N ALA A 4 18.94 -13.23 -3.97
CA ALA A 4 18.57 -12.49 -5.16
C ALA A 4 18.12 -13.46 -6.26
N GLY A 5 16.96 -13.19 -6.84
CA GLY A 5 16.37 -14.04 -7.86
C GLY A 5 17.06 -13.90 -9.21
N ALA A 6 16.83 -14.87 -10.10
CA ALA A 6 17.27 -14.78 -11.49
C ALA A 6 16.46 -13.66 -12.21
N TRP A 7 16.95 -13.21 -13.38
CA TRP A 7 16.37 -12.09 -14.15
C TRP A 7 14.85 -12.19 -14.40
N TRP A 8 14.30 -13.41 -14.50
CA TRP A 8 12.86 -13.61 -14.72
C TRP A 8 11.99 -13.16 -13.52
N THR A 9 12.58 -13.05 -12.31
CA THR A 9 11.86 -12.51 -11.13
C THR A 9 11.42 -11.06 -11.32
N LEU A 10 12.11 -10.30 -12.18
CA LEU A 10 11.70 -8.95 -12.59
C LEU A 10 10.33 -8.91 -13.28
N LEU A 11 9.93 -10.01 -13.92
CA LEU A 11 8.60 -10.12 -14.55
C LEU A 11 7.57 -10.74 -13.61
N VAL A 12 8.00 -11.72 -12.82
CA VAL A 12 7.10 -12.47 -11.92
C VAL A 12 6.61 -11.60 -10.77
N ALA A 13 7.47 -10.78 -10.16
CA ALA A 13 7.08 -9.97 -9.00
C ALA A 13 5.99 -8.92 -9.36
N PRO A 14 6.12 -8.12 -10.43
CA PRO A 14 5.04 -7.24 -10.88
C PRO A 14 3.78 -8.01 -11.31
N GLY A 15 3.94 -9.16 -11.99
CA GLY A 15 2.82 -10.01 -12.38
C GLY A 15 2.02 -10.53 -11.19
N LEU A 16 2.71 -10.98 -10.13
CA LEU A 16 2.10 -11.41 -8.88
C LEU A 16 1.43 -10.24 -8.17
N LEU A 17 2.08 -9.08 -8.11
CA LEU A 17 1.49 -7.87 -7.54
C LEU A 17 0.18 -7.51 -8.24
N PHE A 18 0.19 -7.53 -9.57
CA PHE A 18 -1.00 -7.26 -10.36
C PHE A 18 -2.12 -8.27 -10.08
N ALA A 19 -1.80 -9.57 -10.01
CA ALA A 19 -2.77 -10.60 -9.65
C ALA A 19 -3.37 -10.38 -8.26
N LEU A 20 -2.56 -10.04 -7.27
CA LEU A 20 -3.02 -9.70 -5.91
C LEU A 20 -3.93 -8.46 -5.90
N ALA A 21 -3.59 -7.43 -6.67
CA ALA A 21 -4.42 -6.24 -6.81
C ALA A 21 -5.78 -6.56 -7.46
N VAL A 22 -5.80 -7.39 -8.50
CA VAL A 22 -7.04 -7.89 -9.13
C VAL A 22 -7.90 -8.66 -8.13
N LEU A 23 -7.30 -9.55 -7.34
CA LEU A 23 -7.99 -10.28 -6.28
C LEU A 23 -8.56 -9.33 -5.21
N ALA A 24 -7.83 -8.30 -4.81
CA ALA A 24 -8.29 -7.29 -3.87
C ALA A 24 -9.51 -6.52 -4.40
N VAL A 25 -9.47 -6.08 -5.67
CA VAL A 25 -10.61 -5.40 -6.33
C VAL A 25 -11.83 -6.33 -6.40
N ALA A 26 -11.63 -7.59 -6.77
CA ALA A 26 -12.71 -8.57 -6.85
C ALA A 26 -13.32 -8.84 -5.45
N GLY A 27 -12.47 -9.01 -4.43
CA GLY A 27 -12.88 -9.20 -3.05
C GLY A 27 -13.68 -8.01 -2.50
N ASP A 28 -13.20 -6.80 -2.77
CA ASP A 28 -13.89 -5.56 -2.40
C ASP A 28 -15.28 -5.46 -3.05
N ALA A 29 -15.41 -5.81 -4.34
CA ALA A 29 -16.67 -5.80 -5.05
C ALA A 29 -17.67 -6.85 -4.51
N VAL A 30 -17.16 -8.02 -4.10
CA VAL A 30 -17.99 -9.07 -3.45
C VAL A 30 -18.51 -8.59 -2.09
N LEU A 31 -17.66 -7.98 -1.27
CA LEU A 31 -18.06 -7.41 0.02
C LEU A 31 -19.06 -6.25 -0.16
N ASP A 32 -18.86 -5.39 -1.17
CA ASP A 32 -19.81 -4.33 -1.53
C ASP A 32 -21.19 -4.91 -1.90
N ALA A 33 -21.22 -5.94 -2.74
CA ALA A 33 -22.45 -6.61 -3.12
C ALA A 33 -23.17 -7.21 -1.90
N ARG A 34 -22.42 -7.86 -0.99
CA ARG A 34 -22.94 -8.43 0.24
C ARG A 34 -23.55 -7.36 1.16
N ASN A 35 -22.82 -6.27 1.39
CA ASN A 35 -23.28 -5.18 2.25
C ASN A 35 -24.51 -4.45 1.67
N ALA A 36 -24.63 -4.43 0.34
CA ALA A 36 -25.78 -3.85 -0.36
C ALA A 36 -26.97 -4.82 -0.53
N GLY A 37 -26.91 -6.02 0.04
CA GLY A 37 -27.96 -7.04 -0.12
C GLY A 37 -28.13 -7.57 -1.55
N ARG A 38 -27.09 -7.39 -2.40
CA ARG A 38 -27.08 -7.88 -3.78
C ARG A 38 -26.57 -9.33 -3.84
N GLN A 39 -26.84 -10.01 -4.95
CA GLN A 39 -26.32 -11.37 -5.17
C GLN A 39 -24.80 -11.40 -5.10
N VAL A 40 -24.28 -12.30 -4.27
CA VAL A 40 -22.85 -12.54 -4.08
C VAL A 40 -22.45 -13.69 -5.00
N GLY A 41 -21.38 -13.50 -5.80
CA GLY A 41 -20.87 -14.52 -6.69
C GLY A 41 -19.86 -13.99 -7.69
N LEU A 42 -19.51 -14.80 -8.68
CA LEU A 42 -18.54 -14.44 -9.70
C LEU A 42 -18.93 -13.16 -10.46
N ALA A 43 -20.23 -12.96 -10.72
CA ALA A 43 -20.72 -11.74 -11.37
C ALA A 43 -20.40 -10.46 -10.57
N ALA A 44 -20.48 -10.51 -9.24
CA ALA A 44 -20.08 -9.39 -8.37
C ALA A 44 -18.56 -9.15 -8.45
N ALA A 45 -17.75 -10.21 -8.43
CA ALA A 45 -16.29 -10.13 -8.50
C ALA A 45 -15.80 -9.55 -9.84
N VAL A 46 -16.45 -9.88 -10.95
CA VAL A 46 -16.05 -9.45 -12.31
C VAL A 46 -16.55 -8.04 -12.65
N ARG A 47 -17.61 -7.58 -12.00
CA ARG A 47 -18.28 -6.29 -12.29
C ARG A 47 -17.33 -5.08 -12.41
N PRO A 48 -16.32 -4.87 -11.55
CA PRO A 48 -15.39 -3.74 -11.67
C PRO A 48 -14.61 -3.73 -12.99
N PHE A 49 -14.33 -4.90 -13.54
CA PHE A 49 -13.52 -5.08 -14.74
C PHE A 49 -14.30 -4.89 -16.04
N LEU A 50 -15.64 -4.96 -16.02
CA LEU A 50 -16.47 -4.76 -17.19
C LEU A 50 -16.36 -3.35 -17.80
N GLY A 51 -15.94 -2.37 -17.00
CA GLY A 51 -15.70 -1.00 -17.46
C GLY A 51 -14.33 -0.78 -18.09
N VAL A 52 -13.38 -1.70 -17.92
CA VAL A 52 -11.99 -1.53 -18.39
C VAL A 52 -11.90 -1.38 -19.90
N PRO A 53 -12.54 -2.22 -20.75
CA PRO A 53 -12.46 -2.05 -22.21
C PRO A 53 -12.97 -0.69 -22.67
N ARG A 54 -14.07 -0.21 -22.06
CA ARG A 54 -14.62 1.12 -22.37
C ARG A 54 -13.65 2.23 -21.98
N ALA A 55 -12.99 2.11 -20.81
CA ALA A 55 -12.04 3.09 -20.37
C ALA A 55 -10.77 3.13 -21.23
N LEU A 56 -10.33 1.99 -21.78
CA LEU A 56 -9.17 1.92 -22.69
C LEU A 56 -9.40 2.68 -24.01
N VAL A 57 -10.63 2.71 -24.52
CA VAL A 57 -10.98 3.42 -25.76
C VAL A 57 -11.58 4.80 -25.51
N ALA A 58 -11.82 5.17 -24.24
CA ALA A 58 -12.38 6.47 -23.89
C ALA A 58 -11.38 7.59 -24.20
N GLN A 59 -11.88 8.67 -24.79
CA GLN A 59 -11.04 9.84 -25.05
C GLN A 59 -10.55 10.47 -23.75
N PRO A 60 -9.26 10.81 -23.67
CA PRO A 60 -8.71 11.51 -22.53
C PRO A 60 -9.33 12.91 -22.42
N ARG A 61 -9.71 13.27 -21.19
CA ARG A 61 -10.22 14.61 -20.91
C ARG A 61 -9.14 15.65 -21.19
N ARG A 62 -9.51 16.72 -21.88
CA ARG A 62 -8.61 17.81 -22.22
C ARG A 62 -9.10 19.09 -21.58
N LEU A 63 -8.28 19.64 -20.69
CA LEU A 63 -8.52 20.94 -20.10
C LEU A 63 -7.58 21.96 -20.76
N PRO A 64 -8.08 23.10 -21.25
CA PRO A 64 -7.27 24.06 -22.04
C PRO A 64 -6.04 24.59 -21.28
N ALA A 65 -6.18 24.80 -19.96
CA ALA A 65 -5.14 25.35 -19.11
C ALA A 65 -4.32 24.29 -18.34
N SER A 66 -4.48 22.99 -18.68
CA SER A 66 -3.77 21.90 -17.99
C SER A 66 -2.32 21.78 -18.46
N ASP A 67 -1.40 21.55 -17.52
CA ASP A 67 -0.06 21.05 -17.81
C ASP A 67 -0.12 19.51 -17.98
N ARG A 68 -0.14 19.08 -19.24
CA ARG A 68 -0.28 17.66 -19.58
C ARG A 68 0.91 16.81 -19.18
N LEU A 69 2.12 17.40 -19.19
CA LEU A 69 3.32 16.66 -18.81
C LEU A 69 3.31 16.35 -17.32
N LEU A 70 3.10 17.37 -16.50
CA LEU A 70 3.01 17.20 -15.04
C LEU A 70 1.85 16.28 -14.65
N TRP A 71 0.69 16.46 -15.28
CA TRP A 71 -0.48 15.61 -15.01
C TRP A 71 -0.18 14.13 -15.28
N ARG A 72 0.32 13.81 -16.49
CA ARG A 72 0.62 12.42 -16.86
C ARG A 72 1.79 11.84 -16.07
N ALA A 73 2.83 12.62 -15.82
CA ALA A 73 3.93 12.21 -14.95
C ALA A 73 3.37 11.80 -13.57
N GLY A 74 2.51 12.64 -12.97
CA GLY A 74 1.88 12.32 -11.69
C GLY A 74 1.04 11.05 -11.72
N VAL A 75 0.19 10.90 -12.75
CA VAL A 75 -0.68 9.72 -12.92
C VAL A 75 0.14 8.43 -13.05
N VAL A 76 1.22 8.45 -13.84
CA VAL A 76 2.07 7.27 -14.08
C VAL A 76 2.96 6.94 -12.88
N THR A 77 3.41 7.93 -12.14
CA THR A 77 4.29 7.74 -10.96
C THR A 77 3.63 6.84 -9.92
N VAL A 78 2.34 6.95 -9.66
CA VAL A 78 1.65 6.17 -8.63
C VAL A 78 1.73 4.65 -8.85
N PRO A 79 1.32 4.08 -10.00
CA PRO A 79 1.46 2.65 -10.25
C PRO A 79 2.92 2.22 -10.46
N VAL A 80 3.79 3.06 -11.02
CA VAL A 80 5.21 2.74 -11.21
C VAL A 80 5.90 2.61 -9.85
N ALA A 81 5.67 3.53 -8.92
CA ALA A 81 6.22 3.45 -7.57
C ALA A 81 5.77 2.19 -6.84
N ALA A 82 4.48 1.81 -6.97
CA ALA A 82 3.96 0.55 -6.41
C ALA A 82 4.64 -0.70 -7.01
N VAL A 83 4.95 -0.69 -8.30
CA VAL A 83 5.70 -1.79 -8.94
C VAL A 83 7.15 -1.80 -8.47
N LEU A 84 7.82 -0.66 -8.42
CA LEU A 84 9.21 -0.55 -7.95
C LEU A 84 9.36 -0.95 -6.48
N SER A 85 8.34 -0.75 -5.65
CA SER A 85 8.38 -1.20 -4.25
C SER A 85 8.50 -2.72 -4.12
N THR A 86 8.05 -3.51 -5.12
CA THR A 86 8.12 -4.97 -5.09
C THR A 86 9.53 -5.52 -5.26
N LEU A 87 10.48 -4.71 -5.74
CA LEU A 87 11.86 -5.15 -5.97
C LEU A 87 12.52 -5.69 -4.70
N VAL A 88 12.15 -5.16 -3.55
CA VAL A 88 12.73 -5.52 -2.25
C VAL A 88 11.85 -6.46 -1.42
N ILE A 89 10.66 -6.84 -1.93
CA ILE A 89 9.75 -7.71 -1.20
C ILE A 89 10.11 -9.18 -1.49
N PRO A 90 10.57 -9.95 -0.50
CA PRO A 90 10.88 -11.35 -0.70
C PRO A 90 9.59 -12.17 -0.83
N PHE A 91 9.58 -13.05 -1.82
CA PHE A 91 8.54 -14.04 -2.03
C PHE A 91 9.12 -15.45 -1.82
N GLY A 92 8.79 -16.05 -0.71
CA GLY A 92 9.49 -17.26 -0.23
C GLY A 92 10.93 -16.93 0.12
N ASN A 93 11.86 -17.63 -0.53
CA ASN A 93 13.31 -17.46 -0.34
C ASN A 93 13.97 -16.61 -1.45
N ARG A 94 13.17 -15.94 -2.28
CA ARG A 94 13.69 -15.15 -3.39
C ARG A 94 13.21 -13.72 -3.32
N VAL A 95 14.08 -12.79 -3.66
CA VAL A 95 13.80 -11.36 -3.81
C VAL A 95 14.37 -10.89 -5.16
N VAL A 96 13.75 -9.89 -5.77
CA VAL A 96 14.25 -9.34 -7.05
C VAL A 96 15.57 -8.62 -6.84
N ALA A 97 15.62 -7.73 -5.84
CA ALA A 97 16.81 -6.97 -5.47
C ALA A 97 17.02 -7.06 -3.95
N ASP A 98 18.09 -7.74 -3.54
CA ASP A 98 18.43 -7.88 -2.12
C ASP A 98 19.26 -6.67 -1.66
N LEU A 99 18.56 -5.57 -1.44
CA LEU A 99 19.18 -4.32 -1.00
C LEU A 99 19.43 -4.31 0.51
N SER A 100 20.62 -3.90 0.93
CA SER A 100 20.98 -3.71 2.34
C SER A 100 20.08 -2.69 3.05
N VAL A 101 19.44 -1.81 2.29
CA VAL A 101 18.50 -0.77 2.74
C VAL A 101 17.10 -0.99 2.18
N GLY A 102 16.66 -2.24 2.06
CA GLY A 102 15.39 -2.59 1.42
C GLY A 102 14.17 -1.94 2.04
N VAL A 103 14.12 -1.79 3.36
CA VAL A 103 13.05 -1.07 4.07
C VAL A 103 13.01 0.40 3.65
N VAL A 104 14.17 1.05 3.53
CA VAL A 104 14.27 2.45 3.09
C VAL A 104 13.84 2.61 1.64
N TRP A 105 14.19 1.65 0.77
CA TRP A 105 13.71 1.63 -0.61
C TRP A 105 12.19 1.60 -0.69
N PHE A 106 11.55 0.70 0.06
CA PHE A 106 10.09 0.60 0.09
C PHE A 106 9.45 1.92 0.50
N ASN A 107 9.95 2.53 1.59
CA ASN A 107 9.48 3.83 2.08
C ASN A 107 9.72 4.95 1.05
N ALA A 108 10.87 4.98 0.39
CA ALA A 108 11.17 5.98 -0.65
C ALA A 108 10.20 5.88 -1.84
N MET A 109 9.79 4.67 -2.25
CA MET A 109 8.79 4.48 -3.31
C MET A 109 7.40 4.96 -2.85
N GLU A 110 7.07 4.77 -1.59
CA GLU A 110 5.83 5.28 -1.01
C GLU A 110 5.82 6.83 -1.03
N VAL A 111 6.89 7.48 -0.54
CA VAL A 111 7.04 8.94 -0.58
C VAL A 111 7.03 9.48 -2.02
N LEU A 112 7.59 8.75 -2.99
CA LEU A 112 7.51 9.13 -4.40
C LEU A 112 6.05 9.25 -4.89
N THR A 113 5.15 8.45 -4.33
CA THR A 113 3.70 8.51 -4.61
C THR A 113 3.10 9.86 -4.17
N TRP A 114 3.62 10.50 -3.13
CA TRP A 114 3.15 11.83 -2.71
C TRP A 114 3.36 12.87 -3.82
N GLY A 115 4.58 12.91 -4.36
CA GLY A 115 4.89 13.78 -5.49
C GLY A 115 4.02 13.47 -6.70
N GLY A 116 3.87 12.18 -7.02
CA GLY A 116 3.00 11.71 -8.11
C GLY A 116 1.56 12.15 -7.95
N LEU A 117 0.96 11.91 -6.80
CA LEU A 117 -0.45 12.25 -6.59
C LEU A 117 -0.68 13.76 -6.50
N TRP A 118 0.29 14.50 -5.93
CA TRP A 118 0.26 15.96 -5.95
C TRP A 118 0.32 16.52 -7.37
N LEU A 119 1.24 16.03 -8.21
CA LEU A 119 1.32 16.41 -9.62
C LEU A 119 0.05 16.06 -10.40
N ALA A 120 -0.56 14.89 -10.12
CA ALA A 120 -1.84 14.50 -10.71
C ALA A 120 -2.99 15.45 -10.31
N GLY A 121 -2.93 16.03 -9.10
CA GLY A 121 -3.86 17.04 -8.64
C GLY A 121 -3.59 18.45 -9.19
N TRP A 122 -2.31 18.82 -9.32
CA TRP A 122 -1.85 20.12 -9.81
C TRP A 122 -2.01 20.27 -11.32
N GLY A 123 -1.57 19.24 -12.09
CA GLY A 123 -1.50 19.28 -13.56
C GLY A 123 -2.79 19.66 -14.28
N PRO A 124 -3.98 19.24 -13.84
CA PRO A 124 -5.24 19.63 -14.46
C PRO A 124 -5.56 21.13 -14.39
N ASN A 125 -4.89 21.89 -13.53
CA ASN A 125 -5.20 23.30 -13.23
C ASN A 125 -6.70 23.52 -12.89
N SER A 126 -7.23 22.66 -12.04
CA SER A 126 -8.62 22.63 -11.60
C SER A 126 -8.67 22.58 -10.08
N ALA A 127 -9.62 23.32 -9.47
CA ALA A 127 -9.70 23.49 -8.02
C ALA A 127 -9.88 22.15 -7.26
N PHE A 128 -10.77 21.27 -7.72
CA PHE A 128 -11.07 20.03 -7.00
C PHE A 128 -9.92 19.03 -6.99
N PRO A 129 -9.25 18.72 -8.11
CA PRO A 129 -8.05 17.89 -8.11
C PRO A 129 -6.92 18.48 -7.27
N LEU A 130 -6.71 19.80 -7.34
CA LEU A 130 -5.68 20.48 -6.57
C LEU A 130 -5.91 20.31 -5.06
N VAL A 131 -7.13 20.57 -4.58
CA VAL A 131 -7.50 20.35 -3.16
C VAL A 131 -7.35 18.88 -2.79
N GLY A 132 -7.71 17.94 -3.70
CA GLY A 132 -7.50 16.51 -3.51
C GLY A 132 -6.01 16.15 -3.33
N GLY A 133 -5.13 16.74 -4.13
CA GLY A 133 -3.67 16.58 -4.00
C GLY A 133 -3.14 17.09 -2.65
N TYR A 134 -3.57 18.27 -2.21
CA TYR A 134 -3.20 18.79 -0.89
C TYR A 134 -3.77 17.97 0.28
N ARG A 135 -4.98 17.43 0.13
CA ARG A 135 -5.53 16.48 1.12
C ARG A 135 -4.66 15.24 1.27
N PHE A 136 -4.08 14.74 0.15
CA PHE A 136 -3.17 13.61 0.22
C PHE A 136 -1.85 13.98 0.88
N LEU A 137 -1.26 15.15 0.59
CA LEU A 137 -0.06 15.61 1.28
C LEU A 137 -0.28 15.74 2.79
N ALA A 138 -1.41 16.34 3.21
CA ALA A 138 -1.75 16.44 4.63
C ALA A 138 -1.92 15.06 5.29
N GLN A 139 -2.53 14.12 4.59
CA GLN A 139 -2.66 12.74 5.03
C GLN A 139 -1.28 12.06 5.13
N GLY A 140 -0.41 12.28 4.14
CA GLY A 140 0.95 11.77 4.08
C GLY A 140 1.77 12.21 5.29
N LEU A 141 1.84 13.50 5.54
CA LEU A 141 2.52 14.07 6.71
C LEU A 141 2.03 13.49 8.05
N ALA A 142 0.76 13.08 8.10
CA ALA A 142 0.20 12.50 9.32
C ALA A 142 0.57 11.03 9.51
N TYR A 143 0.56 10.20 8.46
CA TYR A 143 0.83 8.77 8.61
C TYR A 143 2.31 8.42 8.50
N GLU A 144 3.13 9.23 7.86
CA GLU A 144 4.53 8.91 7.58
C GLU A 144 5.34 8.70 8.86
N LEU A 145 5.26 9.61 9.82
CA LEU A 145 6.02 9.47 11.06
C LEU A 145 5.66 8.21 11.85
N PRO A 146 4.37 7.90 12.15
CA PRO A 146 4.01 6.64 12.77
C PRO A 146 4.46 5.42 11.95
N LEU A 147 4.32 5.47 10.61
CA LEU A 147 4.74 4.41 9.71
C LEU A 147 6.25 4.17 9.79
N MET A 148 7.06 5.26 9.74
CA MET A 148 8.50 5.15 9.89
C MET A 148 8.90 4.51 11.22
N PHE A 149 8.28 4.88 12.35
CA PHE A 149 8.55 4.24 13.63
C PHE A 149 8.15 2.76 13.64
N ALA A 150 7.07 2.39 12.96
CA ALA A 150 6.69 0.99 12.80
C ALA A 150 7.74 0.20 11.99
N LEU A 151 8.24 0.77 10.88
CA LEU A 151 9.32 0.18 10.07
C LEU A 151 10.64 0.09 10.85
N ILE A 152 11.01 1.15 11.58
CA ILE A 152 12.20 1.18 12.44
C ILE A 152 12.09 0.11 13.53
N SER A 153 10.93 -0.08 14.15
CA SER A 153 10.74 -1.12 15.17
C SER A 153 11.09 -2.52 14.63
N ALA A 154 10.62 -2.85 13.43
CA ALA A 154 10.92 -4.13 12.79
C ALA A 154 12.41 -4.24 12.40
N ALA A 155 13.00 -3.17 11.89
CA ALA A 155 14.42 -3.11 11.52
C ALA A 155 15.33 -3.21 12.75
N THR A 156 14.99 -2.51 13.85
CA THR A 156 15.73 -2.60 15.11
C THR A 156 15.67 -4.00 15.70
N GLY A 157 14.51 -4.67 15.64
CA GLY A 157 14.37 -6.05 16.13
C GLY A 157 15.26 -7.05 15.40
N ALA A 158 15.65 -6.77 14.17
CA ALA A 158 16.55 -7.59 13.35
C ALA A 158 17.99 -7.02 13.24
N GLU A 159 18.25 -5.84 13.79
CA GLU A 159 19.51 -5.09 13.63
C GLU A 159 19.90 -4.89 12.15
N SER A 160 18.93 -4.85 11.25
CA SER A 160 19.15 -4.78 9.80
C SER A 160 18.01 -4.02 9.11
N LEU A 161 18.37 -3.29 8.04
CA LEU A 161 17.42 -2.67 7.11
C LEU A 161 17.13 -3.56 5.89
N ARG A 162 17.77 -4.72 5.81
CA ARG A 162 17.56 -5.73 4.75
C ARG A 162 16.30 -6.52 5.08
N VAL A 163 15.34 -6.54 4.16
CA VAL A 163 14.03 -7.17 4.39
C VAL A 163 14.14 -8.68 4.64
N GLY A 164 15.11 -9.33 3.99
CA GLY A 164 15.39 -10.75 4.19
C GLY A 164 15.87 -11.09 5.60
N ASP A 165 16.71 -10.24 6.20
CA ASP A 165 17.22 -10.41 7.56
C ASP A 165 16.08 -10.21 8.59
N ILE A 166 15.21 -9.23 8.35
CA ILE A 166 14.03 -8.99 9.20
C ILE A 166 13.11 -10.22 9.21
N ALA A 167 12.87 -10.81 8.03
CA ALA A 167 12.09 -12.03 7.93
C ALA A 167 12.76 -13.21 8.68
N ALA A 168 14.08 -13.35 8.54
CA ALA A 168 14.86 -14.41 9.18
C ALA A 168 14.93 -14.25 10.72
N ALA A 169 14.98 -13.03 11.24
CA ALA A 169 15.02 -12.78 12.68
C ALA A 169 13.75 -13.24 13.44
N GLN A 170 12.67 -13.56 12.73
CA GLN A 170 11.38 -13.97 13.30
C GLN A 170 11.18 -15.50 13.40
N HIS A 171 12.25 -16.31 13.34
CA HIS A 171 12.10 -17.77 13.39
C HIS A 171 11.46 -18.31 14.68
N GLY A 172 11.61 -17.61 15.81
CA GLY A 172 11.02 -18.02 17.09
C GLY A 172 9.61 -17.46 17.29
N LEU A 173 9.44 -16.17 17.12
CA LEU A 173 8.18 -15.46 17.37
C LEU A 173 8.01 -14.33 16.35
N TRP A 174 6.82 -14.27 15.73
CA TRP A 174 6.51 -13.20 14.79
C TRP A 174 6.45 -11.85 15.46
N TYR A 175 6.94 -10.83 14.78
CA TYR A 175 6.93 -9.45 15.28
C TYR A 175 5.51 -8.92 15.48
N ALA A 176 4.53 -9.38 14.73
CA ALA A 176 3.12 -9.05 14.95
C ALA A 176 2.62 -9.41 16.36
N VAL A 177 3.25 -10.40 17.04
CA VAL A 177 2.85 -10.84 18.39
C VAL A 177 3.44 -9.95 19.46
N TRP A 178 4.72 -9.60 19.38
CA TRP A 178 5.38 -8.80 20.42
C TRP A 178 5.60 -7.33 20.05
N MET A 179 5.34 -6.97 18.78
CA MET A 179 5.24 -5.58 18.30
C MET A 179 3.86 -5.28 17.70
N PRO A 180 2.74 -5.55 18.40
CA PRO A 180 1.40 -5.44 17.83
C PRO A 180 1.03 -4.00 17.45
N VAL A 181 1.54 -3.01 18.16
CA VAL A 181 1.32 -1.58 17.85
C VAL A 181 1.98 -1.22 16.53
N ALA A 182 3.25 -1.60 16.33
CA ALA A 182 3.95 -1.36 15.06
C ALA A 182 3.24 -2.04 13.90
N PHE A 183 2.78 -3.28 14.06
CA PHE A 183 2.03 -4.00 13.04
C PHE A 183 0.70 -3.31 12.71
N ALA A 184 -0.08 -2.91 13.71
CA ALA A 184 -1.37 -2.23 13.51
C ALA A 184 -1.18 -0.87 12.82
N VAL A 185 -0.18 -0.09 13.25
CA VAL A 185 0.15 1.21 12.64
C VAL A 185 0.65 1.04 11.20
N TYR A 186 1.46 0.01 10.94
CA TYR A 186 1.87 -0.32 9.58
C TYR A 186 0.67 -0.61 8.68
N LEU A 187 -0.30 -1.44 9.14
CA LEU A 187 -1.52 -1.74 8.37
C LEU A 187 -2.38 -0.49 8.12
N ALA A 188 -2.48 0.41 9.12
CA ALA A 188 -3.13 1.70 8.93
C ALA A 188 -2.39 2.56 7.89
N GLY A 189 -1.06 2.57 7.90
CA GLY A 189 -0.22 3.21 6.90
C GLY A 189 -0.47 2.65 5.49
N VAL A 190 -0.60 1.32 5.35
CA VAL A 190 -0.93 0.67 4.06
C VAL A 190 -2.25 1.19 3.49
N LEU A 191 -3.28 1.33 4.31
CA LEU A 191 -4.56 1.91 3.89
C LEU A 191 -4.39 3.39 3.53
N ALA A 192 -3.56 4.12 4.27
CA ALA A 192 -3.36 5.56 4.09
C ALA A 192 -2.62 5.87 2.79
N PHE A 193 -1.47 5.24 2.51
CA PHE A 193 -0.76 5.49 1.27
C PHE A 193 -1.45 4.90 0.03
N SER A 194 -2.33 3.90 0.20
CA SER A 194 -3.21 3.41 -0.85
C SER A 194 -4.42 4.32 -1.10
N PHE A 195 -4.64 5.34 -0.26
CA PHE A 195 -5.80 6.26 -0.25
C PHE A 195 -7.13 5.55 -0.56
N LEU A 196 -7.36 4.42 0.13
CA LEU A 196 -8.54 3.56 0.04
C LEU A 196 -9.33 3.56 1.36
N GLY A 197 -10.61 3.21 1.30
CA GLY A 197 -11.48 3.06 2.46
C GLY A 197 -11.49 4.28 3.38
N PRO A 198 -11.07 4.16 4.66
CA PRO A 198 -11.07 5.25 5.62
C PRO A 198 -10.16 6.41 5.19
N PHE A 199 -9.17 6.17 4.35
CA PHE A 199 -8.21 7.14 3.84
C PHE A 199 -8.50 7.62 2.40
N ALA A 200 -9.72 7.40 1.88
CA ALA A 200 -10.12 7.85 0.54
C ALA A 200 -10.45 9.36 0.47
N TYR A 201 -10.08 10.15 1.48
CA TYR A 201 -10.36 11.59 1.56
C TYR A 201 -9.79 12.41 0.38
N PRO A 202 -8.60 12.10 -0.19
CA PRO A 202 -8.06 12.80 -1.37
C PRO A 202 -8.92 12.65 -2.64
N VAL A 203 -9.73 11.60 -2.69
CA VAL A 203 -10.62 11.25 -3.81
C VAL A 203 -12.08 11.25 -3.40
N GLY A 204 -12.42 12.03 -2.39
CA GLY A 204 -13.73 12.10 -1.78
C GLY A 204 -14.82 12.63 -2.74
N ARG A 205 -16.04 12.14 -2.55
CA ARG A 205 -17.22 12.60 -3.32
C ARG A 205 -17.60 14.04 -3.04
N ASP A 206 -17.25 14.54 -1.86
CA ASP A 206 -17.40 15.93 -1.44
C ASP A 206 -16.60 16.91 -2.31
N LEU A 207 -15.54 16.42 -3.00
CA LEU A 207 -14.73 17.15 -3.99
C LEU A 207 -14.94 16.61 -5.41
N ALA A 208 -16.11 16.15 -5.77
CA ALA A 208 -16.40 15.57 -7.10
C ALA A 208 -15.37 14.50 -7.54
N GLY A 209 -14.79 13.77 -6.59
CA GLY A 209 -13.77 12.76 -6.81
C GLY A 209 -12.34 13.24 -6.61
N GLY A 210 -12.11 14.49 -6.21
CA GLY A 210 -10.79 15.05 -5.92
C GLY A 210 -9.80 14.83 -7.05
N VAL A 211 -8.65 14.19 -6.77
CA VAL A 211 -7.61 13.92 -7.78
C VAL A 211 -8.14 13.08 -8.96
N LEU A 212 -9.16 12.24 -8.74
CA LEU A 212 -9.79 11.45 -9.81
C LEU A 212 -10.82 12.24 -10.62
N GLY A 213 -11.25 13.43 -10.17
CA GLY A 213 -12.38 14.17 -10.72
C GLY A 213 -12.22 14.52 -12.20
N GLU A 214 -11.03 14.96 -12.59
CA GLU A 214 -10.72 15.36 -13.98
C GLU A 214 -10.09 14.23 -14.81
N THR A 215 -9.75 13.11 -14.19
CA THR A 215 -9.16 11.97 -14.93
C THR A 215 -10.22 11.18 -15.68
N SER A 216 -9.90 10.72 -16.88
CA SER A 216 -10.75 9.87 -17.70
C SER A 216 -9.93 8.82 -18.43
N GLY A 217 -10.61 7.81 -18.95
CA GLY A 217 -9.96 6.79 -19.78
C GLY A 217 -8.79 6.11 -19.07
N VAL A 218 -7.67 6.01 -19.75
CA VAL A 218 -6.44 5.34 -19.28
C VAL A 218 -5.86 6.02 -18.04
N ASP A 219 -5.86 7.35 -17.97
CA ASP A 219 -5.30 8.08 -16.83
C ASP A 219 -6.05 7.73 -15.52
N ARG A 220 -7.38 7.61 -15.60
CA ARG A 220 -8.19 7.17 -14.46
C ARG A 220 -7.95 5.71 -14.08
N LEU A 221 -7.77 4.82 -15.08
CA LEU A 221 -7.42 3.43 -14.83
C LEU A 221 -6.06 3.29 -14.14
N LEU A 222 -5.06 4.04 -14.57
CA LEU A 222 -3.70 4.02 -13.98
C LEU A 222 -3.74 4.45 -12.51
N LEU A 223 -4.41 5.56 -12.19
CA LEU A 223 -4.53 5.99 -10.80
C LEU A 223 -5.29 4.97 -9.94
N GLN A 224 -6.39 4.41 -10.46
CA GLN A 224 -7.13 3.39 -9.72
C GLN A 224 -6.31 2.10 -9.56
N ALA A 225 -5.62 1.66 -10.60
CA ALA A 225 -4.72 0.51 -10.52
C ALA A 225 -3.61 0.77 -9.48
N GLY A 226 -2.99 1.95 -9.50
CA GLY A 226 -1.95 2.33 -8.55
C GLY A 226 -2.39 2.20 -7.08
N ARG A 227 -3.61 2.61 -6.76
CA ARG A 227 -4.18 2.46 -5.41
C ARG A 227 -4.23 1.00 -4.95
N TRP A 228 -4.72 0.11 -5.81
CA TRP A 228 -4.84 -1.30 -5.50
C TRP A 228 -3.50 -2.03 -5.54
N LEU A 229 -2.58 -1.60 -6.42
CA LEU A 229 -1.20 -2.09 -6.42
C LEU A 229 -0.49 -1.74 -5.12
N TRP A 230 -0.68 -0.53 -4.60
CA TRP A 230 -0.13 -0.13 -3.30
C TRP A 230 -0.73 -0.92 -2.14
N LEU A 231 -2.04 -1.18 -2.14
CA LEU A 231 -2.65 -2.04 -1.12
C LEU A 231 -2.05 -3.45 -1.15
N ALA A 232 -1.87 -4.02 -2.34
CA ALA A 232 -1.30 -5.35 -2.52
C ALA A 232 0.19 -5.38 -2.14
N SER A 233 0.97 -4.37 -2.52
CA SER A 233 2.39 -4.24 -2.17
C SER A 233 2.58 -4.08 -0.65
N GLY A 234 1.78 -3.22 -0.01
CA GLY A 234 1.81 -3.06 1.44
C GLY A 234 1.43 -4.34 2.19
N ALA A 235 0.41 -5.06 1.70
CA ALA A 235 0.05 -6.37 2.25
C ALA A 235 1.17 -7.41 2.10
N ALA A 236 1.85 -7.43 0.95
CA ALA A 236 2.98 -8.32 0.70
C ALA A 236 4.18 -7.97 1.59
N MET A 237 4.50 -6.68 1.77
CA MET A 237 5.60 -6.22 2.61
C MET A 237 5.34 -6.45 4.11
N ALA A 238 4.08 -6.49 4.56
CA ALA A 238 3.73 -6.86 5.94
C ALA A 238 4.25 -8.24 6.34
N VAL A 239 4.33 -9.16 5.38
CA VAL A 239 4.70 -10.57 5.64
C VAL A 239 6.16 -10.71 6.08
N PRO A 240 7.17 -10.21 5.37
CA PRO A 240 8.54 -10.26 5.85
C PRO A 240 8.79 -9.35 7.05
N LEU A 241 8.10 -8.22 7.18
CA LEU A 241 8.31 -7.29 8.28
C LEU A 241 7.76 -7.79 9.62
N PHE A 242 6.60 -8.46 9.64
CA PHE A 242 5.88 -8.76 10.88
C PHE A 242 5.43 -10.21 11.04
N LEU A 243 5.41 -11.01 9.97
CA LEU A 243 4.86 -12.37 9.98
C LEU A 243 5.90 -13.46 9.63
N GLY A 244 7.19 -13.13 9.72
CA GLY A 244 8.28 -14.10 9.51
C GLY A 244 8.41 -14.61 8.07
N GLY A 245 8.03 -13.80 7.08
CA GLY A 245 8.22 -14.14 5.67
C GLY A 245 7.59 -15.47 5.26
N GLY A 246 8.33 -16.28 4.51
CA GLY A 246 7.92 -17.62 4.06
C GLY A 246 8.06 -18.73 5.09
N ALA A 247 8.40 -18.44 6.36
CA ALA A 247 8.54 -19.46 7.38
C ALA A 247 7.19 -20.05 7.79
N GLY A 248 7.12 -21.39 7.86
CA GLY A 248 5.95 -22.13 8.32
C GLY A 248 6.09 -23.63 8.07
N PRO A 249 5.32 -24.49 8.78
CA PRO A 249 5.39 -25.94 8.66
C PRO A 249 4.66 -26.47 7.41
N GLY A 250 5.17 -27.54 6.82
CA GLY A 250 4.46 -28.38 5.84
C GLY A 250 4.27 -27.83 4.43
N LEU A 251 4.41 -26.54 4.19
CA LEU A 251 4.31 -25.92 2.86
C LEU A 251 5.64 -25.30 2.44
N PRO A 252 5.92 -25.18 1.13
CA PRO A 252 7.10 -24.47 0.66
C PRO A 252 7.01 -22.97 1.01
N ALA A 253 8.16 -22.31 1.17
CA ALA A 253 8.25 -20.93 1.63
C ALA A 253 7.43 -19.94 0.77
N TRP A 254 7.40 -20.13 -0.55
CA TRP A 254 6.60 -19.28 -1.44
C TRP A 254 5.08 -19.40 -1.16
N ALA A 255 4.60 -20.60 -0.83
CA ALA A 255 3.19 -20.81 -0.52
C ALA A 255 2.80 -20.14 0.80
N TRP A 256 3.67 -20.22 1.83
CA TRP A 256 3.45 -19.48 3.07
C TRP A 256 3.43 -17.97 2.88
N SER A 257 4.37 -17.43 2.08
CA SER A 257 4.35 -16.00 1.74
C SER A 257 3.05 -15.60 1.06
N LEU A 258 2.56 -16.42 0.12
CA LEU A 258 1.29 -16.15 -0.58
C LEU A 258 0.09 -16.21 0.37
N VAL A 259 -0.02 -17.26 1.17
CA VAL A 259 -1.14 -17.44 2.11
C VAL A 259 -1.20 -16.27 3.11
N LYS A 260 -0.05 -15.90 3.71
CA LYS A 260 0.02 -14.79 4.66
C LYS A 260 -0.34 -13.45 3.97
N THR A 261 0.17 -13.24 2.75
CA THR A 261 -0.18 -12.04 1.96
C THR A 261 -1.67 -11.97 1.67
N LEU A 262 -2.29 -13.08 1.27
CA LEU A 262 -3.74 -13.14 1.01
C LEU A 262 -4.56 -12.92 2.29
N LEU A 263 -4.11 -13.41 3.44
CA LEU A 263 -4.77 -13.15 4.73
C LEU A 263 -4.71 -11.68 5.12
N VAL A 264 -3.52 -11.04 5.01
CA VAL A 264 -3.36 -9.61 5.29
C VAL A 264 -4.18 -8.78 4.29
N LEU A 265 -4.12 -9.11 3.00
CA LEU A 265 -4.87 -8.42 1.96
C LEU A 265 -6.38 -8.56 2.19
N GLY A 266 -6.86 -9.74 2.53
CA GLY A 266 -8.26 -10.00 2.89
C GLY A 266 -8.72 -9.21 4.11
N LEU A 267 -7.86 -9.12 5.13
CA LEU A 267 -8.10 -8.28 6.32
C LEU A 267 -8.22 -6.80 5.92
N LEU A 268 -7.28 -6.29 5.13
CA LEU A 268 -7.30 -4.89 4.68
C LEU A 268 -8.55 -4.60 3.85
N VAL A 269 -8.89 -5.45 2.88
CA VAL A 269 -10.11 -5.30 2.06
C VAL A 269 -11.38 -5.35 2.91
N TRP A 270 -11.41 -6.19 3.96
CA TRP A 270 -12.52 -6.21 4.91
C TRP A 270 -12.63 -4.90 5.70
N VAL A 271 -11.50 -4.36 6.18
CA VAL A 271 -11.42 -3.07 6.90
C VAL A 271 -11.90 -1.90 6.04
N LEU A 272 -11.59 -1.90 4.73
CA LEU A 272 -12.06 -0.87 3.79
C LEU A 272 -13.59 -0.68 3.83
N ARG A 273 -14.33 -1.75 4.13
CA ARG A 273 -15.80 -1.76 4.13
C ARG A 273 -16.43 -1.56 5.52
N ARG A 274 -15.60 -1.55 6.57
CA ARG A 274 -16.06 -1.41 7.95
C ARG A 274 -15.86 -0.02 8.52
N LEU A 275 -14.80 0.66 8.11
CA LEU A 275 -14.48 1.97 8.64
C LEU A 275 -14.97 3.09 7.72
N PRO A 276 -15.53 4.17 8.28
CA PRO A 276 -15.93 5.36 7.51
C PRO A 276 -14.68 6.11 7.04
N VAL A 277 -14.87 7.00 6.05
CA VAL A 277 -13.81 7.91 5.60
C VAL A 277 -13.46 8.88 6.74
N ILE A 278 -12.17 8.95 7.07
CA ILE A 278 -11.64 9.82 8.11
C ILE A 278 -11.17 11.13 7.45
N ARG A 279 -11.51 12.26 8.04
CA ARG A 279 -11.01 13.56 7.61
C ARG A 279 -9.53 13.71 8.02
N ALA A 280 -8.76 14.39 7.19
CA ALA A 280 -7.32 14.55 7.43
C ALA A 280 -7.03 15.24 8.77
N ASP A 281 -7.81 16.26 9.17
CA ASP A 281 -7.66 16.95 10.45
C ASP A 281 -7.78 16.00 11.65
N ARG A 282 -8.77 15.12 11.65
CA ARG A 282 -8.98 14.12 12.72
C ARG A 282 -7.88 13.05 12.72
N TYR A 283 -7.42 12.67 11.55
CA TYR A 283 -6.33 11.71 11.45
C TYR A 283 -5.00 12.30 11.90
N VAL A 284 -4.70 13.55 11.57
CA VAL A 284 -3.53 14.28 12.08
C VAL A 284 -3.53 14.30 13.59
N GLU A 285 -4.65 14.67 14.23
CA GLU A 285 -4.79 14.67 15.69
C GLU A 285 -4.51 13.29 16.28
N LEU A 286 -5.13 12.23 15.75
CA LEU A 286 -4.90 10.86 16.18
C LEU A 286 -3.43 10.43 15.98
N ALA A 287 -2.83 10.76 14.85
CA ALA A 287 -1.47 10.39 14.54
C ALA A 287 -0.47 11.02 15.52
N TRP A 288 -0.60 12.32 15.77
CA TRP A 288 0.35 13.06 16.62
C TRP A 288 0.15 12.79 18.11
N VAL A 289 -1.09 12.67 18.57
CA VAL A 289 -1.39 12.52 20.00
C VAL A 289 -1.32 11.07 20.47
N VAL A 290 -1.63 10.11 19.59
CA VAL A 290 -1.76 8.71 19.96
C VAL A 290 -0.74 7.83 19.24
N LEU A 291 -0.72 7.84 17.89
CA LEU A 291 0.07 6.84 17.15
C LEU A 291 1.57 7.08 17.27
N ILE A 292 2.05 8.32 17.21
CA ILE A 292 3.48 8.63 17.35
C ILE A 292 3.99 8.22 18.75
N PRO A 293 3.40 8.66 19.88
CA PRO A 293 3.85 8.23 21.19
C PRO A 293 3.85 6.72 21.37
N LEU A 294 2.79 6.03 20.91
CA LEU A 294 2.69 4.58 21.02
C LEU A 294 3.76 3.87 20.18
N THR A 295 4.04 4.33 18.96
CA THR A 295 5.06 3.72 18.11
C THR A 295 6.48 4.01 18.60
N ILE A 296 6.75 5.17 19.20
CA ILE A 296 8.03 5.46 19.87
C ILE A 296 8.25 4.50 21.02
N VAL A 297 7.25 4.33 21.89
CA VAL A 297 7.34 3.35 23.00
C VAL A 297 7.56 1.94 22.46
N GLN A 298 6.83 1.56 21.39
CA GLN A 298 7.04 0.27 20.75
C GLN A 298 8.46 0.11 20.18
N ALA A 299 9.04 1.14 19.58
CA ALA A 299 10.39 1.10 19.02
C ALA A 299 11.49 0.98 20.08
N LEU A 300 11.25 1.48 21.29
CA LEU A 300 12.15 1.30 22.43
C LEU A 300 12.23 -0.16 22.90
N VAL A 301 11.17 -0.94 22.75
CA VAL A 301 11.13 -2.34 23.19
C VAL A 301 12.22 -3.18 22.51
N PRO A 302 12.29 -3.28 21.16
CA PRO A 302 13.37 -4.03 20.51
C PRO A 302 14.75 -3.44 20.76
N ALA A 303 14.88 -2.11 20.90
CA ALA A 303 16.16 -1.48 21.22
C ALA A 303 16.67 -1.91 22.58
N LEU A 304 15.82 -1.96 23.61
CA LEU A 304 16.19 -2.42 24.96
C LEU A 304 16.48 -3.93 24.99
N VAL A 305 15.74 -4.73 24.23
CA VAL A 305 15.99 -6.18 24.13
C VAL A 305 17.37 -6.45 23.51
N ASN A 306 17.74 -5.70 22.46
CA ASN A 306 19.03 -5.88 21.81
C ASN A 306 20.22 -5.39 22.66
N LEU A 307 20.02 -4.31 23.45
CA LEU A 307 21.06 -3.84 24.38
C LEU A 307 21.38 -4.83 25.51
N ASN A 308 20.47 -5.75 25.82
CA ASN A 308 20.63 -6.75 26.90
C ASN A 308 21.06 -8.12 26.36
N ARG A 309 21.31 -8.27 25.05
CA ARG A 309 21.88 -9.46 24.41
C ARG A 309 23.38 -9.33 24.23
#